data_87cb8e394e11c2a95bd77f93ef27b45f
#
_entry.id   87cb8e394e11c2a95bd77f93ef27b45f
#
_cell.length_a   1.000
_cell.length_b   1.000
_cell.length_c   1.000
_cell.angle_alpha   90.00
_cell.angle_beta   90.00
_cell.angle_gamma   90.00
#
_symmetry.space_group_name_H-M   'P 1'
#
loop_
_entity.id
_entity.type
_entity.pdbx_description
1 polymer ?
#
loop_
_entity_poly.entity_id
_entity_poly.type
_entity_poly.pdbx_seq_one_letter_code
_entity_poly.pdbx_strand_id
1 'polypeptide(L)'
;MGVLLRGGQVVDPGAGLAGALDVRVRDGLVTEVRAGLAPEGDTVLDVTGRLVLPGLIDLHAHCFAGAADFGPRTDDVARSTGVTTWVDGGSTGAGNFEGMREWVLSRSRVRMFAFLNISAIGLTYLKIGELNHLAYADVDAAVGAARDHADLILGIKVRNQIEVVGEAGLEPLKRAVRAADAIGGRVMLHCTNPPRPLAELLALMRPGDIVSHFLHGRGHGILDGNGKVSKEIRAARERGIVFDVAHGRMHVNFPVVRAAFAEGFYPDTISSDLTSGGAAGCVKDLPTTMGKFLSLGMPLPDVVRAVTANPAKAIGRAGRLGTLKPGAVADVAVFELEEGAFDYEDAHGQHITGRHRFVPTLTLRAGEIWWRRPAAAA
;
A
#
# COMPACT_ATOMS: atom_id res chain seq x y z
N MET A 1 -4.48 -30.98 6.40
CA MET A 1 -5.59 -30.91 5.42
C MET A 1 -5.39 -29.60 4.67
N GLY A 2 -5.32 -29.65 3.36
CA GLY A 2 -5.03 -28.46 2.52
C GLY A 2 -6.29 -27.83 1.95
N VAL A 3 -6.10 -26.75 1.21
CA VAL A 3 -7.12 -26.09 0.40
C VAL A 3 -6.70 -26.13 -1.06
N LEU A 4 -7.63 -26.50 -1.94
CA LEU A 4 -7.47 -26.46 -3.39
C LEU A 4 -8.44 -25.44 -3.98
N LEU A 5 -7.94 -24.31 -4.44
CA LEU A 5 -8.68 -23.35 -5.25
C LEU A 5 -8.69 -23.86 -6.70
N ARG A 6 -9.88 -24.17 -7.24
CA ARG A 6 -10.03 -24.83 -8.54
C ARG A 6 -10.57 -23.89 -9.58
N GLY A 7 -9.94 -23.88 -10.78
CA GLY A 7 -10.48 -23.29 -11.99
C GLY A 7 -10.45 -21.76 -12.05
N GLY A 8 -9.68 -21.10 -11.18
CA GLY A 8 -9.61 -19.64 -11.15
C GLY A 8 -8.72 -19.05 -12.24
N GLN A 9 -9.02 -17.81 -12.63
CA GLN A 9 -8.13 -17.01 -13.48
C GLN A 9 -7.00 -16.43 -12.61
N VAL A 10 -5.89 -17.15 -12.53
CA VAL A 10 -4.72 -16.72 -11.78
C VAL A 10 -4.05 -15.54 -12.48
N VAL A 11 -3.74 -14.49 -11.72
CA VAL A 11 -2.91 -13.37 -12.17
C VAL A 11 -1.86 -13.10 -11.08
N ASP A 12 -0.64 -13.58 -11.31
CA ASP A 12 0.53 -13.32 -10.45
C ASP A 12 1.71 -12.86 -11.30
N PRO A 13 1.82 -11.54 -11.53
CA PRO A 13 2.94 -10.98 -12.30
C PRO A 13 4.30 -11.18 -11.65
N GLY A 14 4.35 -11.43 -10.32
CA GLY A 14 5.59 -11.69 -9.58
C GLY A 14 6.21 -13.05 -9.88
N ALA A 15 5.38 -14.05 -10.20
CA ALA A 15 5.80 -15.38 -10.61
C ALA A 15 5.66 -15.65 -12.11
N GLY A 16 5.14 -14.69 -12.89
CA GLY A 16 4.84 -14.87 -14.30
C GLY A 16 3.68 -15.85 -14.55
N LEU A 17 2.77 -16.04 -13.58
CA LEU A 17 1.62 -16.93 -13.70
C LEU A 17 0.39 -16.17 -14.18
N ALA A 18 -0.25 -16.68 -15.24
CA ALA A 18 -1.49 -16.14 -15.78
C ALA A 18 -2.33 -17.25 -16.45
N GLY A 19 -3.64 -17.22 -16.25
CA GLY A 19 -4.58 -18.12 -16.91
C GLY A 19 -5.41 -18.98 -15.96
N ALA A 20 -6.19 -19.91 -16.53
CA ALA A 20 -7.05 -20.82 -15.77
C ALA A 20 -6.20 -21.91 -15.09
N LEU A 21 -5.90 -21.70 -13.81
CA LEU A 21 -5.04 -22.57 -13.01
C LEU A 21 -5.70 -22.90 -11.67
N ASP A 22 -5.28 -24.02 -11.10
CA ASP A 22 -5.60 -24.40 -9.73
C ASP A 22 -4.47 -23.98 -8.82
N VAL A 23 -4.78 -23.62 -7.57
CA VAL A 23 -3.80 -23.27 -6.54
C VAL A 23 -4.00 -24.18 -5.34
N ARG A 24 -2.99 -24.98 -5.02
CA ARG A 24 -2.97 -25.83 -3.81
C ARG A 24 -2.22 -25.15 -2.70
N VAL A 25 -2.82 -25.21 -1.52
CA VAL A 25 -2.29 -24.64 -0.29
C VAL A 25 -2.24 -25.72 0.79
N ARG A 26 -1.08 -25.92 1.44
CA ARG A 26 -0.90 -26.82 2.59
C ARG A 26 0.07 -26.21 3.58
N ASP A 27 -0.14 -26.41 4.84
CA ASP A 27 0.73 -25.97 5.94
C ASP A 27 1.11 -24.47 5.87
N GLY A 28 0.13 -23.65 5.46
CA GLY A 28 0.31 -22.20 5.35
C GLY A 28 1.08 -21.72 4.12
N LEU A 29 1.48 -22.62 3.23
CA LEU A 29 2.28 -22.33 2.04
C LEU A 29 1.52 -22.70 0.76
N VAL A 30 1.81 -21.98 -0.33
CA VAL A 30 1.45 -22.42 -1.67
C VAL A 30 2.36 -23.61 -2.03
N THR A 31 1.77 -24.75 -2.42
CA THR A 31 2.54 -25.95 -2.77
C THR A 31 2.57 -26.20 -4.27
N GLU A 32 1.45 -25.97 -4.97
CA GLU A 32 1.36 -26.16 -6.41
C GLU A 32 0.48 -25.12 -7.08
N VAL A 33 0.85 -24.71 -8.30
CA VAL A 33 0.00 -23.85 -9.18
C VAL A 33 0.09 -24.40 -10.60
N ARG A 34 -0.95 -25.10 -11.05
CA ARG A 34 -1.11 -25.59 -12.42
C ARG A 34 -2.55 -26.03 -12.67
N ALA A 35 -2.93 -26.23 -13.90
CA ALA A 35 -4.25 -26.74 -14.25
C ALA A 35 -4.41 -28.23 -13.88
N GLY A 36 -5.62 -28.63 -13.53
CA GLY A 36 -6.04 -30.04 -13.39
C GLY A 36 -5.45 -30.75 -12.15
N LEU A 37 -5.33 -30.05 -11.02
CA LEU A 37 -4.88 -30.66 -9.77
C LEU A 37 -5.96 -31.63 -9.23
N ALA A 38 -5.54 -32.85 -8.86
CA ALA A 38 -6.42 -33.79 -8.14
C ALA A 38 -6.64 -33.30 -6.70
N PRO A 39 -7.80 -33.55 -6.07
CA PRO A 39 -8.08 -33.04 -4.71
C PRO A 39 -7.15 -33.55 -3.61
N GLU A 40 -6.70 -34.79 -3.68
CA GLU A 40 -5.78 -35.43 -2.72
C GLU A 40 -6.14 -35.24 -1.23
N GLY A 41 -7.45 -35.18 -0.92
CA GLY A 41 -7.95 -34.96 0.43
C GLY A 41 -8.01 -33.49 0.88
N ASP A 42 -7.70 -32.55 -0.02
CA ASP A 42 -7.86 -31.11 0.26
C ASP A 42 -9.32 -30.68 0.24
N THR A 43 -9.63 -29.62 0.98
CA THR A 43 -10.91 -28.92 0.83
C THR A 43 -10.93 -28.17 -0.51
N VAL A 44 -11.82 -28.59 -1.42
CA VAL A 44 -11.93 -27.97 -2.75
C VAL A 44 -12.86 -26.76 -2.68
N LEU A 45 -12.34 -25.62 -3.14
CA LEU A 45 -13.10 -24.38 -3.33
C LEU A 45 -13.15 -24.07 -4.83
N ASP A 46 -14.35 -24.12 -5.41
CA ASP A 46 -14.58 -23.72 -6.80
C ASP A 46 -14.53 -22.20 -6.89
N VAL A 47 -13.57 -21.71 -7.68
CA VAL A 47 -13.33 -20.28 -7.98
C VAL A 47 -13.34 -20.02 -9.48
N THR A 48 -14.01 -20.90 -10.24
CA THR A 48 -14.18 -20.76 -11.69
C THR A 48 -14.76 -19.40 -12.05
N GLY A 49 -14.15 -18.74 -13.05
CA GLY A 49 -14.55 -17.41 -13.51
C GLY A 49 -14.11 -16.25 -12.62
N ARG A 50 -13.43 -16.52 -11.50
CA ARG A 50 -12.93 -15.48 -10.59
C ARG A 50 -11.45 -15.24 -10.78
N LEU A 51 -11.01 -14.01 -10.51
CA LEU A 51 -9.59 -13.69 -10.41
C LEU A 51 -9.02 -14.27 -9.11
N VAL A 52 -7.91 -14.98 -9.24
CA VAL A 52 -7.12 -15.49 -8.10
C VAL A 52 -5.78 -14.78 -8.10
N LEU A 53 -5.59 -13.93 -7.10
CA LEU A 53 -4.42 -13.07 -6.93
C LEU A 53 -3.64 -13.49 -5.70
N PRO A 54 -2.33 -13.19 -5.60
CA PRO A 54 -1.66 -13.17 -4.31
C PRO A 54 -2.41 -12.26 -3.33
N GLY A 55 -2.35 -12.55 -2.03
CA GLY A 55 -2.91 -11.68 -1.03
C GLY A 55 -2.38 -10.25 -1.19
N LEU A 56 -3.29 -9.27 -1.18
CA LEU A 56 -2.94 -7.88 -1.41
C LEU A 56 -2.10 -7.33 -0.27
N ILE A 57 -1.18 -6.43 -0.61
CA ILE A 57 -0.33 -5.69 0.32
C ILE A 57 -0.66 -4.21 0.20
N ASP A 58 -1.29 -3.65 1.22
CA ASP A 58 -1.50 -2.21 1.32
C ASP A 58 -0.24 -1.57 1.94
N LEU A 59 0.58 -0.96 1.10
CA LEU A 59 1.90 -0.44 1.49
C LEU A 59 1.81 0.82 2.35
N HIS A 60 0.68 1.50 2.36
CA HIS A 60 0.49 2.75 3.08
C HIS A 60 -0.96 2.87 3.54
N ALA A 61 -1.17 2.68 4.82
CA ALA A 61 -2.43 2.91 5.49
C ALA A 61 -2.18 3.32 6.95
N HIS A 62 -3.22 3.75 7.66
CA HIS A 62 -3.11 4.16 9.06
C HIS A 62 -3.95 3.25 9.94
N CYS A 63 -3.36 2.67 10.98
CA CYS A 63 -3.97 1.57 11.72
C CYS A 63 -3.95 1.71 13.24
N PHE A 64 -3.59 2.88 13.77
CA PHE A 64 -3.56 3.10 15.21
C PHE A 64 -4.94 3.53 15.74
N ALA A 65 -5.93 2.63 15.62
CA ALA A 65 -7.29 2.88 16.12
C ALA A 65 -7.31 3.16 17.62
N GLY A 66 -7.95 4.27 18.00
CA GLY A 66 -8.13 4.67 19.38
C GLY A 66 -7.01 5.51 20.00
N ALA A 67 -5.85 5.63 19.35
CA ALA A 67 -4.75 6.50 19.82
C ALA A 67 -4.38 7.59 18.80
N ALA A 68 -4.78 7.42 17.53
CA ALA A 68 -4.88 8.49 16.56
C ALA A 68 -6.37 8.69 16.23
N ASP A 69 -6.76 9.92 15.95
CA ASP A 69 -8.17 10.27 15.71
C ASP A 69 -8.72 9.81 14.36
N PHE A 70 -7.94 9.08 13.55
CA PHE A 70 -8.28 8.75 12.17
C PHE A 70 -7.99 7.30 11.75
N GLY A 71 -7.42 6.44 12.60
CA GLY A 71 -7.11 5.04 12.25
C GLY A 71 -8.35 4.13 12.31
N PRO A 72 -8.69 3.36 11.27
CA PRO A 72 -9.72 2.33 11.35
C PRO A 72 -9.22 1.11 12.11
N ARG A 73 -10.15 0.21 12.48
CA ARG A 73 -9.80 -1.13 12.96
C ARG A 73 -9.36 -1.98 11.78
N THR A 74 -8.12 -2.44 11.80
CA THR A 74 -7.45 -3.08 10.67
C THR A 74 -8.14 -4.34 10.17
N ASP A 75 -8.43 -5.29 11.06
CA ASP A 75 -9.01 -6.58 10.70
C ASP A 75 -10.43 -6.46 10.11
N ASP A 76 -11.21 -5.47 10.57
CA ASP A 76 -12.56 -5.25 10.07
C ASP A 76 -12.57 -4.81 8.59
N VAL A 77 -11.55 -4.08 8.17
CA VAL A 77 -11.39 -3.66 6.77
C VAL A 77 -10.62 -4.70 5.97
N ALA A 78 -9.46 -5.14 6.45
CA ALA A 78 -8.53 -5.95 5.68
C ALA A 78 -9.14 -7.29 5.23
N ARG A 79 -9.82 -8.03 6.12
CA ARG A 79 -10.33 -9.37 5.84
C ARG A 79 -11.27 -9.45 4.63
N SER A 80 -12.12 -8.43 4.47
CA SER A 80 -13.15 -8.39 3.42
C SER A 80 -12.71 -7.68 2.15
N THR A 81 -11.43 -7.30 2.05
CA THR A 81 -10.88 -6.58 0.90
C THR A 81 -9.78 -7.35 0.17
N GLY A 82 -9.43 -8.56 0.64
CA GLY A 82 -8.32 -9.33 0.08
C GLY A 82 -6.93 -8.85 0.56
N VAL A 83 -6.86 -7.85 1.43
CA VAL A 83 -5.60 -7.36 1.99
C VAL A 83 -5.14 -8.30 3.11
N THR A 84 -4.00 -8.94 2.94
CA THR A 84 -3.41 -9.88 3.91
C THR A 84 -2.21 -9.30 4.63
N THR A 85 -1.62 -8.25 4.09
CA THR A 85 -0.52 -7.50 4.68
C THR A 85 -0.80 -6.01 4.62
N TRP A 86 -0.59 -5.34 5.73
CA TRP A 86 -0.82 -3.91 5.91
C TRP A 86 0.43 -3.23 6.45
N VAL A 87 0.84 -2.13 5.85
CA VAL A 87 1.97 -1.33 6.33
C VAL A 87 1.46 -0.01 6.86
N ASP A 88 1.70 0.25 8.13
CA ASP A 88 1.39 1.55 8.73
C ASP A 88 2.32 2.63 8.18
N GLY A 89 1.73 3.67 7.63
CA GLY A 89 2.41 4.80 6.99
C GLY A 89 2.91 5.86 7.98
N GLY A 90 3.30 5.46 9.21
CA GLY A 90 3.87 6.36 10.20
C GLY A 90 2.84 7.02 11.11
N SER A 91 1.82 6.28 11.55
CA SER A 91 0.87 6.77 12.56
C SER A 91 1.56 7.05 13.89
N THR A 92 2.65 6.34 14.22
CA THR A 92 3.40 6.47 15.47
C THR A 92 4.83 6.93 15.24
N GLY A 93 5.36 7.62 16.24
CA GLY A 93 6.77 7.90 16.41
C GLY A 93 7.37 7.14 17.59
N ALA A 94 8.62 7.44 17.94
CA ALA A 94 9.37 6.74 18.98
C ALA A 94 8.66 6.76 20.36
N GLY A 95 7.94 7.84 20.67
CA GLY A 95 7.30 8.00 21.97
C GLY A 95 6.03 7.17 22.18
N ASN A 96 5.43 6.60 21.11
CA ASN A 96 4.16 5.88 21.21
C ASN A 96 4.09 4.59 20.37
N PHE A 97 5.20 4.14 19.77
CA PHE A 97 5.24 2.91 18.97
C PHE A 97 4.96 1.66 19.83
N GLU A 98 5.44 1.62 21.06
CA GLU A 98 5.19 0.47 21.96
C GLU A 98 3.68 0.26 22.19
N GLY A 99 2.92 1.35 22.35
CA GLY A 99 1.46 1.27 22.45
C GLY A 99 0.80 0.70 21.19
N MET A 100 1.30 1.09 20.01
CA MET A 100 0.84 0.50 18.74
C MET A 100 1.18 -0.98 18.65
N ARG A 101 2.41 -1.38 19.03
CA ARG A 101 2.85 -2.77 19.05
C ARG A 101 1.94 -3.61 19.94
N GLU A 102 1.75 -3.19 21.19
CA GLU A 102 0.99 -3.93 22.20
C GLU A 102 -0.51 -4.03 21.87
N TRP A 103 -1.11 -2.92 21.44
CA TRP A 103 -2.57 -2.83 21.36
C TRP A 103 -3.15 -3.01 19.94
N VAL A 104 -2.32 -2.91 18.92
CA VAL A 104 -2.75 -3.05 17.52
C VAL A 104 -2.01 -4.19 16.82
N LEU A 105 -0.67 -4.10 16.68
CA LEU A 105 0.07 -5.04 15.85
C LEU A 105 -0.01 -6.47 16.38
N SER A 106 0.17 -6.66 17.70
CA SER A 106 0.15 -7.99 18.35
C SER A 106 -1.23 -8.64 18.35
N ARG A 107 -2.30 -7.86 18.17
CA ARG A 107 -3.70 -8.32 18.24
C ARG A 107 -4.36 -8.47 16.89
N SER A 108 -3.76 -7.94 15.85
CA SER A 108 -4.30 -8.00 14.49
C SER A 108 -4.02 -9.35 13.84
N ARG A 109 -5.03 -9.91 13.18
CA ARG A 109 -4.85 -11.11 12.34
C ARG A 109 -4.24 -10.76 10.99
N VAL A 110 -4.44 -9.55 10.46
CA VAL A 110 -3.70 -9.07 9.28
C VAL A 110 -2.21 -8.98 9.62
N ARG A 111 -1.34 -9.37 8.68
CA ARG A 111 0.10 -9.20 8.87
C ARG A 111 0.42 -7.71 8.81
N MET A 112 1.17 -7.21 9.79
CA MET A 112 1.45 -5.79 9.88
C MET A 112 2.94 -5.50 9.97
N PHE A 113 3.33 -4.40 9.31
CA PHE A 113 4.61 -3.73 9.44
C PHE A 113 4.36 -2.22 9.59
N ALA A 114 5.41 -1.45 9.87
CA ALA A 114 5.30 -0.01 10.01
C ALA A 114 6.52 0.74 9.48
N PHE A 115 6.30 1.95 8.98
CA PHE A 115 7.31 3.00 8.94
C PHE A 115 7.14 3.85 10.20
N LEU A 116 8.23 4.07 10.93
CA LEU A 116 8.20 4.91 12.13
C LEU A 116 8.24 6.39 11.73
N ASN A 117 7.32 7.20 12.24
CA ASN A 117 7.37 8.64 12.01
C ASN A 117 8.65 9.23 12.62
N ILE A 118 9.35 10.09 11.88
CA ILE A 118 10.51 10.81 12.41
C ILE A 118 10.14 11.72 13.57
N SER A 119 8.89 12.20 13.63
CA SER A 119 8.35 12.88 14.79
C SER A 119 8.11 11.89 15.93
N ALA A 120 8.73 12.10 17.06
CA ALA A 120 8.60 11.23 18.22
C ALA A 120 7.16 11.05 18.72
N ILE A 121 6.26 12.02 18.45
CA ILE A 121 4.85 11.96 18.82
C ILE A 121 3.96 11.28 17.77
N GLY A 122 4.47 11.03 16.53
CA GLY A 122 3.68 10.51 15.44
C GLY A 122 2.48 11.39 15.08
N LEU A 123 1.46 10.81 14.46
CA LEU A 123 0.24 11.49 14.02
C LEU A 123 -0.87 11.47 15.10
N THR A 124 -0.52 11.70 16.35
CA THR A 124 -1.47 11.62 17.48
C THR A 124 -2.62 12.60 17.32
N TYR A 125 -2.36 13.79 16.79
CA TYR A 125 -3.39 14.79 16.53
C TYR A 125 -3.07 15.65 15.30
N LEU A 126 -3.72 15.34 14.19
CA LEU A 126 -3.45 15.94 12.88
C LEU A 126 -3.63 17.45 12.81
N LYS A 127 -4.54 18.02 13.63
CA LYS A 127 -4.82 19.47 13.59
C LYS A 127 -3.65 20.34 14.06
N ILE A 128 -2.80 19.81 14.95
CA ILE A 128 -1.61 20.53 15.42
C ILE A 128 -0.45 20.34 14.43
N GLY A 129 -0.35 19.17 13.81
CA GLY A 129 0.79 18.77 12.97
C GLY A 129 1.96 18.24 13.82
N GLU A 130 2.56 17.18 13.37
CA GLU A 130 3.58 16.42 14.11
C GLU A 130 4.99 17.03 13.97
N LEU A 131 5.20 17.97 13.05
CA LEU A 131 6.52 18.58 12.78
C LEU A 131 6.48 20.12 12.87
N ASN A 132 5.47 20.69 13.49
CA ASN A 132 5.37 22.13 13.75
C ASN A 132 6.48 22.64 14.69
N HIS A 133 7.13 21.72 15.42
CA HIS A 133 8.33 22.00 16.21
C HIS A 133 9.42 21.00 15.81
N LEU A 134 10.54 21.51 15.30
CA LEU A 134 11.61 20.68 14.75
C LEU A 134 12.25 19.72 15.77
N ALA A 135 12.18 20.04 17.07
CA ALA A 135 12.66 19.15 18.14
C ALA A 135 11.93 17.80 18.18
N TYR A 136 10.69 17.73 17.65
CA TYR A 136 9.96 16.45 17.56
C TYR A 136 10.59 15.50 16.55
N ALA A 137 11.32 15.98 15.56
CA ALA A 137 12.08 15.15 14.61
C ALA A 137 13.38 14.66 15.27
N ASP A 138 13.25 13.78 16.26
CA ASP A 138 14.34 13.23 17.07
C ASP A 138 14.94 11.99 16.40
N VAL A 139 16.14 12.16 15.85
CA VAL A 139 16.87 11.11 15.13
C VAL A 139 17.27 9.97 16.07
N ASP A 140 17.79 10.29 17.24
CA ASP A 140 18.31 9.28 18.18
C ASP A 140 17.19 8.43 18.76
N ALA A 141 16.08 9.05 19.13
CA ALA A 141 14.88 8.35 19.57
C ALA A 141 14.30 7.45 18.46
N ALA A 142 14.22 7.95 17.21
CA ALA A 142 13.74 7.17 16.09
C ALA A 142 14.63 5.96 15.78
N VAL A 143 15.97 6.13 15.83
CA VAL A 143 16.94 5.05 15.64
C VAL A 143 16.82 4.00 16.75
N GLY A 144 16.71 4.43 18.02
CA GLY A 144 16.54 3.54 19.17
C GLY A 144 15.30 2.67 19.01
N ALA A 145 14.13 3.30 18.85
CA ALA A 145 12.87 2.58 18.67
C ALA A 145 12.87 1.64 17.45
N ALA A 146 13.47 2.06 16.32
CA ALA A 146 13.54 1.21 15.15
C ALA A 146 14.45 -0.02 15.34
N ARG A 147 15.51 0.08 16.13
CA ARG A 147 16.37 -1.06 16.48
C ARG A 147 15.68 -2.02 17.45
N ASP A 148 15.00 -1.49 18.44
CA ASP A 148 14.26 -2.29 19.44
C ASP A 148 13.11 -3.08 18.80
N HIS A 149 12.58 -2.60 17.66
CA HIS A 149 11.45 -3.19 16.94
C HIS A 149 11.79 -3.51 15.47
N ALA A 150 13.01 -3.96 15.19
CA ALA A 150 13.50 -4.24 13.84
C ALA A 150 12.73 -5.37 13.11
N ASP A 151 11.94 -6.17 13.82
CA ASP A 151 11.03 -7.17 13.28
C ASP A 151 9.79 -6.55 12.59
N LEU A 152 9.39 -5.33 13.00
CA LEU A 152 8.18 -4.65 12.56
C LEU A 152 8.46 -3.34 11.81
N ILE A 153 9.48 -2.57 12.20
CA ILE A 153 9.80 -1.27 11.61
C ILE A 153 10.67 -1.46 10.37
N LEU A 154 10.15 -1.02 9.21
CA LEU A 154 10.81 -1.14 7.90
C LEU A 154 11.70 0.06 7.55
N GLY A 155 11.49 1.18 8.21
CA GLY A 155 12.15 2.44 7.90
C GLY A 155 11.47 3.63 8.58
N ILE A 156 11.77 4.81 8.07
CA ILE A 156 11.36 6.09 8.66
C ILE A 156 10.36 6.81 7.75
N LYS A 157 9.23 7.22 8.31
CA LYS A 157 8.23 8.09 7.67
C LYS A 157 8.51 9.54 7.96
N VAL A 158 8.32 10.39 6.96
CA VAL A 158 8.31 11.85 7.12
C VAL A 158 7.22 12.48 6.28
N ARG A 159 6.46 13.42 6.86
CA ARG A 159 5.55 14.28 6.11
C ARG A 159 6.22 15.62 5.84
N ASN A 160 6.72 15.79 4.61
CA ASN A 160 7.39 17.03 4.22
C ASN A 160 6.47 17.95 3.40
N GLN A 161 5.28 18.21 3.97
CA GLN A 161 4.24 19.09 3.47
C GLN A 161 4.40 20.48 4.11
N ILE A 162 4.22 21.57 3.34
CA ILE A 162 4.51 22.91 3.84
C ILE A 162 3.70 23.29 5.08
N GLU A 163 2.43 22.85 5.15
CA GLU A 163 1.55 23.10 6.28
C GLU A 163 1.99 22.39 7.57
N VAL A 164 2.91 21.41 7.45
CA VAL A 164 3.42 20.60 8.57
C VAL A 164 4.82 21.04 8.96
N VAL A 165 5.69 21.28 8.00
CA VAL A 165 7.11 21.60 8.26
C VAL A 165 7.39 23.10 8.36
N GLY A 166 6.53 23.96 7.82
CA GLY A 166 6.67 25.41 7.86
C GLY A 166 8.09 25.88 7.46
N GLU A 167 8.68 26.70 8.29
CA GLU A 167 10.04 27.26 8.08
C GLU A 167 11.17 26.22 8.19
N ALA A 168 10.92 25.04 8.77
CA ALA A 168 11.91 23.96 8.84
C ALA A 168 12.25 23.40 7.45
N GLY A 169 11.39 23.60 6.45
CA GLY A 169 11.62 23.28 5.05
C GLY A 169 12.00 21.81 4.83
N LEU A 170 13.23 21.55 4.41
CA LEU A 170 13.73 20.20 4.12
C LEU A 170 14.43 19.52 5.32
N GLU A 171 14.59 20.20 6.45
CA GLU A 171 15.34 19.64 7.59
C GLU A 171 14.68 18.37 8.17
N PRO A 172 13.35 18.25 8.31
CA PRO A 172 12.73 17.00 8.74
C PRO A 172 13.05 15.83 7.81
N LEU A 173 13.06 16.03 6.47
CA LEU A 173 13.44 14.99 5.52
C LEU A 173 14.92 14.59 5.69
N LYS A 174 15.83 15.55 5.86
CA LYS A 174 17.24 15.25 6.11
C LYS A 174 17.44 14.44 7.39
N ARG A 175 16.68 14.73 8.44
CA ARG A 175 16.68 13.95 9.69
C ARG A 175 16.15 12.53 9.46
N ALA A 176 15.06 12.38 8.71
CA ALA A 176 14.51 11.07 8.36
C ALA A 176 15.52 10.22 7.56
N VAL A 177 16.25 10.83 6.61
CA VAL A 177 17.31 10.14 5.85
C VAL A 177 18.41 9.69 6.79
N ARG A 178 18.92 10.56 7.70
CA ARG A 178 19.95 10.18 8.68
C ARG A 178 19.51 9.03 9.58
N ALA A 179 18.27 9.07 10.07
CA ALA A 179 17.73 7.99 10.91
C ALA A 179 17.61 6.68 10.11
N ALA A 180 17.14 6.76 8.87
CA ALA A 180 17.01 5.59 8.00
C ALA A 180 18.39 4.99 7.63
N ASP A 181 19.41 5.82 7.39
CA ASP A 181 20.81 5.36 7.18
C ASP A 181 21.34 4.60 8.40
N ALA A 182 21.10 5.13 9.61
CA ALA A 182 21.60 4.52 10.84
C ALA A 182 21.00 3.14 11.16
N ILE A 183 19.84 2.83 10.59
CA ILE A 183 19.16 1.52 10.76
C ILE A 183 19.23 0.64 9.52
N GLY A 184 19.83 1.10 8.41
CA GLY A 184 19.80 0.40 7.12
C GLY A 184 18.39 0.29 6.54
N GLY A 185 17.48 1.15 6.97
CA GLY A 185 16.08 1.19 6.57
C GLY A 185 15.81 2.12 5.38
N ARG A 186 14.54 2.27 5.03
CA ARG A 186 14.06 3.14 3.95
C ARG A 186 13.40 4.40 4.50
N VAL A 187 13.32 5.43 3.66
CA VAL A 187 12.46 6.59 3.91
C VAL A 187 11.15 6.40 3.16
N MET A 188 10.03 6.69 3.80
CA MET A 188 8.73 6.90 3.17
C MET A 188 8.37 8.38 3.28
N LEU A 189 8.45 9.09 2.16
CA LEU A 189 8.19 10.53 2.07
C LEU A 189 6.73 10.79 1.68
N HIS A 190 6.00 11.56 2.47
CA HIS A 190 4.75 12.20 2.07
C HIS A 190 5.10 13.54 1.38
N CYS A 191 4.73 13.68 0.11
CA CYS A 191 5.14 14.81 -0.71
C CYS A 191 4.00 15.72 -1.18
N THR A 192 2.78 15.61 -0.65
CA THR A 192 1.67 16.49 -1.05
C THR A 192 1.96 17.94 -0.63
N ASN A 193 1.86 18.87 -1.57
CA ASN A 193 2.18 20.28 -1.36
C ASN A 193 3.55 20.50 -0.67
N PRO A 194 4.67 20.05 -1.26
CA PRO A 194 5.96 20.11 -0.61
C PRO A 194 6.47 21.58 -0.53
N PRO A 195 7.32 21.92 0.46
CA PRO A 195 7.81 23.31 0.67
C PRO A 195 8.78 23.78 -0.42
N ARG A 196 9.29 22.87 -1.24
CA ARG A 196 10.26 23.09 -2.32
C ARG A 196 9.87 22.22 -3.52
N PRO A 197 10.40 22.51 -4.73
CA PRO A 197 10.22 21.61 -5.88
C PRO A 197 10.46 20.14 -5.52
N LEU A 198 9.55 19.25 -5.91
CA LEU A 198 9.63 17.82 -5.56
C LEU A 198 10.99 17.21 -5.93
N ALA A 199 11.58 17.65 -7.04
CA ALA A 199 12.92 17.23 -7.46
C ALA A 199 14.00 17.44 -6.40
N GLU A 200 13.93 18.54 -5.62
CA GLU A 200 14.88 18.81 -4.53
C GLU A 200 14.71 17.82 -3.38
N LEU A 201 13.47 17.44 -3.06
CA LEU A 201 13.20 16.41 -2.05
C LEU A 201 13.73 15.05 -2.52
N LEU A 202 13.43 14.68 -3.76
CA LEU A 202 13.87 13.41 -4.34
C LEU A 202 15.39 13.31 -4.49
N ALA A 203 16.08 14.44 -4.62
CA ALA A 203 17.55 14.47 -4.65
C ALA A 203 18.19 14.06 -3.31
N LEU A 204 17.47 14.20 -2.19
CA LEU A 204 17.91 13.75 -0.87
C LEU A 204 17.62 12.26 -0.62
N MET A 205 16.78 11.63 -1.44
CA MET A 205 16.34 10.25 -1.26
C MET A 205 17.27 9.27 -1.96
N ARG A 206 17.29 8.03 -1.45
CA ARG A 206 18.20 6.97 -1.88
C ARG A 206 17.45 5.89 -2.68
N PRO A 207 18.13 5.08 -3.48
CA PRO A 207 17.53 3.92 -4.13
C PRO A 207 16.74 3.03 -3.13
N GLY A 208 15.50 2.74 -3.46
CA GLY A 208 14.59 1.97 -2.61
C GLY A 208 13.76 2.79 -1.63
N ASP A 209 14.05 4.08 -1.43
CA ASP A 209 13.16 4.98 -0.70
C ASP A 209 11.84 5.17 -1.46
N ILE A 210 10.77 5.46 -0.74
CA ILE A 210 9.40 5.51 -1.26
C ILE A 210 8.91 6.96 -1.22
N VAL A 211 8.40 7.46 -2.35
CA VAL A 211 7.67 8.72 -2.42
C VAL A 211 6.18 8.44 -2.55
N SER A 212 5.42 8.76 -1.52
CA SER A 212 3.97 8.60 -1.46
C SER A 212 3.24 9.88 -1.88
N HIS A 213 2.05 9.71 -2.48
CA HIS A 213 1.17 10.82 -2.89
C HIS A 213 1.67 11.61 -4.10
N PHE A 214 2.50 11.04 -4.94
CA PHE A 214 3.10 11.76 -6.07
C PHE A 214 2.09 12.22 -7.14
N LEU A 215 0.87 11.70 -7.12
CA LEU A 215 -0.22 12.04 -8.06
C LEU A 215 -1.15 13.15 -7.55
N HIS A 216 -0.72 13.89 -6.54
CA HIS A 216 -1.48 15.03 -6.03
C HIS A 216 -1.50 16.20 -7.05
N GLY A 217 -2.56 17.01 -6.99
CA GLY A 217 -2.72 18.19 -7.86
C GLY A 217 -2.35 19.52 -7.17
N ARG A 218 -1.46 19.53 -6.16
CA ARG A 218 -1.16 20.70 -5.32
C ARG A 218 0.33 21.06 -5.36
N GLY A 219 0.61 22.36 -5.43
CA GLY A 219 1.99 22.88 -5.32
C GLY A 219 2.96 22.26 -6.32
N HIS A 220 4.15 21.92 -5.85
CA HIS A 220 5.23 21.35 -6.64
C HIS A 220 5.08 19.85 -6.88
N GLY A 221 4.20 19.46 -7.83
CA GLY A 221 3.95 18.08 -8.22
C GLY A 221 4.98 17.50 -9.21
N ILE A 222 4.58 16.41 -9.88
CA ILE A 222 5.44 15.70 -10.85
C ILE A 222 5.43 16.32 -12.24
N LEU A 223 4.46 17.17 -12.58
CA LEU A 223 4.30 17.75 -13.91
C LEU A 223 5.07 19.07 -14.03
N ASP A 224 5.69 19.26 -15.19
CA ASP A 224 6.34 20.52 -15.58
C ASP A 224 5.32 21.56 -16.08
N GLY A 225 5.81 22.74 -16.51
CA GLY A 225 4.97 23.81 -17.05
C GLY A 225 4.22 23.47 -18.35
N ASN A 226 4.55 22.37 -18.99
CA ASN A 226 3.88 21.85 -20.19
C ASN A 226 2.90 20.71 -19.88
N GLY A 227 2.67 20.41 -18.60
CA GLY A 227 1.81 19.32 -18.15
C GLY A 227 2.40 17.91 -18.36
N LYS A 228 3.72 17.81 -18.53
CA LYS A 228 4.44 16.53 -18.70
C LYS A 228 5.20 16.16 -17.44
N VAL A 229 5.41 14.85 -17.24
CA VAL A 229 6.26 14.36 -16.16
C VAL A 229 7.69 14.89 -16.37
N SER A 230 8.19 15.66 -15.39
CA SER A 230 9.48 16.33 -15.51
C SER A 230 10.65 15.32 -15.62
N LYS A 231 11.73 15.74 -16.24
CA LYS A 231 12.93 14.90 -16.41
C LYS A 231 13.57 14.51 -15.08
N GLU A 232 13.49 15.37 -14.09
CA GLU A 232 14.02 15.14 -12.74
C GLU A 232 13.25 14.02 -12.02
N ILE A 233 11.93 13.96 -12.21
CA ILE A 233 11.07 12.89 -11.67
C ILE A 233 11.41 11.56 -12.33
N ARG A 234 11.60 11.55 -13.66
CA ARG A 234 12.02 10.34 -14.38
C ARG A 234 13.40 9.85 -13.90
N ALA A 235 14.35 10.77 -13.80
CA ALA A 235 15.69 10.45 -13.29
C ALA A 235 15.65 9.92 -11.84
N ALA A 236 14.75 10.41 -11.00
CA ALA A 236 14.56 9.87 -9.66
C ALA A 236 14.08 8.39 -9.70
N ARG A 237 13.14 8.05 -10.58
CA ARG A 237 12.72 6.66 -10.79
C ARG A 237 13.86 5.79 -11.30
N GLU A 238 14.64 6.26 -12.27
CA GLU A 238 15.81 5.55 -12.80
C GLU A 238 16.87 5.28 -11.71
N ARG A 239 17.03 6.18 -10.74
CA ARG A 239 17.86 5.96 -9.57
C ARG A 239 17.28 4.91 -8.58
N GLY A 240 16.05 4.46 -8.78
CA GLY A 240 15.40 3.44 -7.96
C GLY A 240 14.50 3.98 -6.85
N ILE A 241 14.06 5.23 -6.90
CA ILE A 241 12.99 5.73 -6.02
C ILE A 241 11.68 5.04 -6.40
N VAL A 242 10.95 4.55 -5.40
CA VAL A 242 9.65 3.87 -5.56
C VAL A 242 8.53 4.90 -5.48
N PHE A 243 7.68 4.95 -6.51
CA PHE A 243 6.55 5.86 -6.61
C PHE A 243 5.27 5.16 -6.16
N ASP A 244 4.77 5.55 -4.97
CA ASP A 244 3.58 4.99 -4.33
C ASP A 244 2.38 5.93 -4.43
N VAL A 245 1.21 5.39 -4.80
CA VAL A 245 -0.03 6.17 -4.93
C VAL A 245 -0.43 6.79 -3.61
N ALA A 246 -0.59 5.96 -2.58
CA ALA A 246 -1.12 6.36 -1.28
C ALA A 246 -2.32 7.31 -1.45
N HIS A 247 -3.47 6.76 -1.92
CA HIS A 247 -4.59 7.54 -2.45
C HIS A 247 -5.07 8.63 -1.50
N GLY A 248 -5.33 8.28 -0.24
CA GLY A 248 -5.81 9.20 0.79
C GLY A 248 -6.99 10.07 0.36
N ARG A 249 -7.39 10.97 1.24
CA ARG A 249 -8.51 11.89 0.98
C ARG A 249 -8.13 13.13 0.18
N MET A 250 -6.84 13.37 -0.08
CA MET A 250 -6.36 14.64 -0.68
C MET A 250 -5.24 14.44 -1.70
N HIS A 251 -4.91 13.19 -2.10
CA HIS A 251 -3.61 12.94 -2.71
C HIS A 251 -3.65 12.37 -4.12
N VAL A 252 -4.84 12.09 -4.68
CA VAL A 252 -4.98 11.67 -6.08
C VAL A 252 -5.83 12.68 -6.83
N ASN A 253 -5.30 13.15 -7.96
CA ASN A 253 -5.97 14.06 -8.88
C ASN A 253 -6.01 13.40 -10.27
N PHE A 254 -7.21 13.08 -10.80
CA PHE A 254 -7.35 12.36 -12.06
C PHE A 254 -6.71 13.05 -13.28
N PRO A 255 -6.74 14.37 -13.44
CA PRO A 255 -5.95 15.05 -14.47
C PRO A 255 -4.45 14.76 -14.40
N VAL A 256 -3.85 14.77 -13.20
CA VAL A 256 -2.43 14.44 -13.02
C VAL A 256 -2.17 12.98 -13.37
N VAL A 257 -3.04 12.05 -12.94
CA VAL A 257 -2.94 10.63 -13.30
C VAL A 257 -2.98 10.45 -14.81
N ARG A 258 -3.95 11.09 -15.50
CA ARG A 258 -4.08 11.00 -16.96
C ARG A 258 -2.85 11.54 -17.68
N ALA A 259 -2.31 12.68 -17.24
CA ALA A 259 -1.09 13.25 -17.81
C ALA A 259 0.11 12.31 -17.64
N ALA A 260 0.29 11.73 -16.45
CA ALA A 260 1.34 10.76 -16.18
C ALA A 260 1.19 9.49 -17.03
N PHE A 261 -0.03 8.95 -17.13
CA PHE A 261 -0.32 7.71 -17.88
C PHE A 261 -0.17 7.89 -19.40
N ALA A 262 -0.50 9.07 -19.95
CA ALA A 262 -0.28 9.39 -21.35
C ALA A 262 1.20 9.29 -21.76
N GLU A 263 2.11 9.38 -20.78
CA GLU A 263 3.56 9.23 -20.98
C GLU A 263 4.10 7.88 -20.47
N GLY A 264 3.24 6.92 -20.14
CA GLY A 264 3.62 5.61 -19.60
C GLY A 264 4.20 5.67 -18.18
N PHE A 265 4.00 6.78 -17.44
CA PHE A 265 4.49 6.92 -16.07
C PHE A 265 3.46 6.39 -15.08
N TYR A 266 3.40 5.06 -14.95
CA TYR A 266 2.54 4.35 -13.99
C TYR A 266 3.16 4.33 -12.59
N PRO A 267 2.36 4.19 -11.50
CA PRO A 267 2.88 3.99 -10.16
C PRO A 267 3.62 2.65 -10.04
N ASP A 268 4.64 2.60 -9.19
CA ASP A 268 5.30 1.35 -8.82
C ASP A 268 4.43 0.56 -7.84
N THR A 269 3.76 1.25 -6.90
CA THR A 269 2.84 0.66 -5.93
C THR A 269 1.54 1.45 -5.86
N ILE A 270 0.44 0.73 -5.63
CA ILE A 270 -0.87 1.29 -5.35
C ILE A 270 -1.19 0.95 -3.89
N SER A 271 -1.39 1.97 -3.07
CA SER A 271 -1.79 1.86 -1.67
C SER A 271 -2.94 2.81 -1.36
N SER A 272 -3.64 2.55 -0.29
CA SER A 272 -4.89 3.25 -0.01
C SER A 272 -4.72 4.54 0.78
N ASP A 273 -3.68 4.66 1.61
CA ASP A 273 -3.59 5.68 2.66
C ASP A 273 -4.90 5.74 3.47
N LEU A 274 -5.38 4.54 3.86
CA LEU A 274 -6.70 4.39 4.44
C LEU A 274 -6.73 4.95 5.86
N THR A 275 -7.70 5.82 6.05
CA THR A 275 -8.10 6.37 7.34
C THR A 275 -9.59 6.11 7.54
N SER A 276 -10.12 6.29 8.75
CA SER A 276 -11.56 6.18 9.01
C SER A 276 -12.39 7.10 8.11
N GLY A 277 -11.92 8.34 7.90
CA GLY A 277 -12.55 9.27 6.98
C GLY A 277 -12.37 8.91 5.49
N GLY A 278 -11.26 8.27 5.14
CA GLY A 278 -11.02 7.74 3.79
C GLY A 278 -11.94 6.57 3.45
N ALA A 279 -12.16 5.66 4.41
CA ALA A 279 -13.08 4.53 4.26
C ALA A 279 -14.53 4.97 4.03
N ALA A 280 -14.95 6.07 4.65
CA ALA A 280 -16.28 6.65 4.46
C ALA A 280 -16.39 7.53 3.18
N GLY A 281 -15.27 7.93 2.58
CA GLY A 281 -15.20 8.86 1.46
C GLY A 281 -14.77 8.21 0.14
N CYS A 282 -13.98 8.97 -0.64
CA CYS A 282 -13.57 8.58 -1.98
C CYS A 282 -12.63 7.35 -2.02
N VAL A 283 -11.86 7.07 -0.96
CA VAL A 283 -10.90 5.95 -0.93
C VAL A 283 -11.63 4.61 -0.87
N LYS A 284 -12.55 4.47 0.08
CA LYS A 284 -13.28 3.26 0.47
C LYS A 284 -12.35 2.13 0.93
N ASP A 285 -11.59 1.54 0.02
CA ASP A 285 -10.66 0.43 0.27
C ASP A 285 -9.62 0.30 -0.86
N LEU A 286 -8.69 -0.63 -0.72
CA LEU A 286 -7.66 -0.90 -1.74
C LEU A 286 -8.27 -1.45 -3.05
N PRO A 287 -9.23 -2.41 -3.08
CA PRO A 287 -9.90 -2.83 -4.31
C PRO A 287 -10.57 -1.70 -5.08
N THR A 288 -11.20 -0.76 -4.39
CA THR A 288 -11.76 0.45 -5.03
C THR A 288 -10.66 1.29 -5.67
N THR A 289 -9.53 1.47 -4.98
CA THR A 289 -8.37 2.19 -5.54
C THR A 289 -7.82 1.46 -6.77
N MET A 290 -7.69 0.12 -6.75
CA MET A 290 -7.32 -0.69 -7.92
C MET A 290 -8.27 -0.44 -9.11
N GLY A 291 -9.57 -0.42 -8.86
CA GLY A 291 -10.61 -0.15 -9.87
C GLY A 291 -10.45 1.21 -10.54
N LYS A 292 -10.08 2.25 -9.80
CA LYS A 292 -9.79 3.59 -10.35
C LYS A 292 -8.61 3.55 -11.33
N PHE A 293 -7.49 2.96 -10.93
CA PHE A 293 -6.29 2.90 -11.77
C PHE A 293 -6.49 2.03 -13.01
N LEU A 294 -7.23 0.92 -12.89
CA LEU A 294 -7.67 0.12 -14.04
C LEU A 294 -8.54 0.95 -14.99
N SER A 295 -9.49 1.72 -14.46
CA SER A 295 -10.39 2.57 -15.24
C SER A 295 -9.68 3.76 -15.89
N LEU A 296 -8.58 4.23 -15.33
CA LEU A 296 -7.72 5.26 -15.90
C LEU A 296 -6.75 4.74 -16.97
N GLY A 297 -6.74 3.41 -17.23
CA GLY A 297 -6.00 2.80 -18.34
C GLY A 297 -4.72 2.07 -17.92
N MET A 298 -4.47 1.88 -16.63
CA MET A 298 -3.37 1.00 -16.21
C MET A 298 -3.74 -0.46 -16.50
N PRO A 299 -2.87 -1.25 -17.17
CA PRO A 299 -3.17 -2.65 -17.47
C PRO A 299 -3.42 -3.51 -16.23
N LEU A 300 -4.36 -4.45 -16.29
CA LEU A 300 -4.71 -5.32 -15.16
C LEU A 300 -3.50 -6.02 -14.52
N PRO A 301 -2.56 -6.62 -15.27
CA PRO A 301 -1.36 -7.22 -14.67
C PRO A 301 -0.50 -6.21 -13.91
N ASP A 302 -0.45 -4.97 -14.36
CA ASP A 302 0.34 -3.92 -13.70
C ASP A 302 -0.35 -3.40 -12.44
N VAL A 303 -1.69 -3.26 -12.46
CA VAL A 303 -2.49 -2.99 -11.24
C VAL A 303 -2.25 -4.08 -10.20
N VAL A 304 -2.32 -5.37 -10.59
CA VAL A 304 -2.06 -6.50 -9.68
C VAL A 304 -0.63 -6.47 -9.16
N ARG A 305 0.35 -6.25 -10.03
CA ARG A 305 1.77 -6.13 -9.63
C ARG A 305 1.97 -5.03 -8.59
N ALA A 306 1.31 -3.88 -8.78
CA ALA A 306 1.43 -2.70 -7.91
C ALA A 306 0.81 -2.89 -6.52
N VAL A 307 -0.04 -3.91 -6.31
CA VAL A 307 -0.64 -4.25 -5.01
C VAL A 307 -0.16 -5.59 -4.43
N THR A 308 0.79 -6.27 -5.10
CA THR A 308 1.29 -7.58 -4.69
C THR A 308 2.82 -7.65 -4.72
N ALA A 309 3.42 -7.94 -5.87
CA ALA A 309 4.87 -8.19 -6.00
C ALA A 309 5.72 -6.94 -5.70
N ASN A 310 5.29 -5.76 -6.18
CA ASN A 310 6.05 -4.53 -5.97
C ASN A 310 6.07 -4.08 -4.51
N PRO A 311 4.93 -4.00 -3.78
CA PRO A 311 4.98 -3.69 -2.35
C PRO A 311 5.70 -4.79 -1.55
N ALA A 312 5.61 -6.07 -1.91
CA ALA A 312 6.40 -7.13 -1.29
C ALA A 312 7.91 -6.88 -1.44
N LYS A 313 8.36 -6.43 -2.62
CA LYS A 313 9.75 -5.99 -2.87
C LYS A 313 10.09 -4.75 -2.05
N ALA A 314 9.19 -3.77 -2.01
CA ALA A 314 9.38 -2.54 -1.26
C ALA A 314 9.57 -2.76 0.25
N ILE A 315 8.97 -3.81 0.83
CA ILE A 315 9.12 -4.17 2.24
C ILE A 315 10.15 -5.28 2.49
N GLY A 316 10.95 -5.66 1.49
CA GLY A 316 11.99 -6.69 1.64
C GLY A 316 11.44 -8.11 1.84
N ARG A 317 10.24 -8.41 1.31
CA ARG A 317 9.57 -9.73 1.44
C ARG A 317 9.28 -10.38 0.09
N ALA A 318 9.96 -9.95 -0.97
CA ALA A 318 9.83 -10.56 -2.30
C ALA A 318 10.05 -12.07 -2.27
N GLY A 319 9.24 -12.82 -3.02
CA GLY A 319 9.29 -14.28 -3.08
C GLY A 319 8.64 -14.99 -1.88
N ARG A 320 8.38 -14.29 -0.78
CA ARG A 320 7.67 -14.81 0.40
C ARG A 320 6.23 -14.32 0.47
N LEU A 321 6.00 -13.05 0.13
CA LEU A 321 4.70 -12.38 0.09
C LEU A 321 4.43 -11.84 -1.31
N GLY A 322 3.17 -11.56 -1.63
CA GLY A 322 2.75 -10.94 -2.88
C GLY A 322 2.99 -11.82 -4.12
N THR A 323 3.04 -13.14 -3.95
CA THR A 323 3.18 -14.12 -5.03
C THR A 323 2.53 -15.45 -4.65
N LEU A 324 2.08 -16.22 -5.66
CA LEU A 324 1.57 -17.58 -5.53
C LEU A 324 2.64 -18.64 -5.90
N LYS A 325 3.91 -18.24 -5.98
CA LYS A 325 5.00 -19.17 -6.27
C LYS A 325 5.04 -20.28 -5.21
N PRO A 326 5.22 -21.56 -5.58
CA PRO A 326 5.41 -22.63 -4.60
C PRO A 326 6.49 -22.28 -3.57
N GLY A 327 6.17 -22.50 -2.29
CA GLY A 327 6.98 -22.12 -1.13
C GLY A 327 6.70 -20.71 -0.58
N ALA A 328 5.92 -19.88 -1.25
CA ALA A 328 5.45 -18.60 -0.71
C ALA A 328 4.38 -18.82 0.36
N VAL A 329 4.21 -17.84 1.24
CA VAL A 329 3.10 -17.84 2.20
C VAL A 329 1.77 -17.84 1.44
N ALA A 330 0.87 -18.71 1.83
CA ALA A 330 -0.42 -18.89 1.17
C ALA A 330 -1.42 -17.79 1.54
N ASP A 331 -1.06 -16.57 1.21
CA ASP A 331 -1.93 -15.41 1.23
C ASP A 331 -2.57 -15.30 -0.15
N VAL A 332 -3.89 -15.44 -0.25
CA VAL A 332 -4.62 -15.46 -1.52
C VAL A 332 -5.84 -14.57 -1.43
N ALA A 333 -6.06 -13.76 -2.45
CA ALA A 333 -7.25 -12.93 -2.61
C ALA A 333 -8.01 -13.33 -3.87
N VAL A 334 -9.30 -13.61 -3.74
CA VAL A 334 -10.16 -14.01 -4.87
C VAL A 334 -11.22 -12.94 -5.09
N PHE A 335 -11.37 -12.53 -6.36
CA PHE A 335 -12.28 -11.46 -6.76
C PHE A 335 -13.21 -11.90 -7.89
N GLU A 336 -14.41 -11.41 -7.87
CA GLU A 336 -15.18 -11.19 -9.07
C GLU A 336 -14.74 -9.85 -9.69
N LEU A 337 -14.38 -9.84 -10.99
CA LEU A 337 -14.18 -8.62 -11.74
C LEU A 337 -15.50 -8.29 -12.43
N GLU A 338 -16.36 -7.55 -11.74
CA GLU A 338 -17.66 -7.19 -12.27
C GLU A 338 -17.53 -6.19 -13.42
N GLU A 339 -18.27 -6.44 -14.49
CA GLU A 339 -18.42 -5.51 -15.60
C GLU A 339 -19.68 -4.66 -15.42
N GLY A 340 -19.58 -3.35 -15.71
CA GLY A 340 -20.69 -2.42 -15.56
C GLY A 340 -20.25 -0.97 -15.72
N ALA A 341 -21.09 -0.07 -15.27
CA ALA A 341 -20.77 1.36 -15.17
C ALA A 341 -20.63 1.72 -13.68
N PHE A 342 -19.41 1.98 -13.24
CA PHE A 342 -19.09 2.27 -11.86
C PHE A 342 -18.55 3.69 -11.73
N ASP A 343 -19.13 4.46 -10.80
CA ASP A 343 -18.67 5.80 -10.50
C ASP A 343 -17.47 5.76 -9.56
N TYR A 344 -16.38 6.40 -9.98
CA TYR A 344 -15.16 6.55 -9.21
C TYR A 344 -14.82 8.04 -9.05
N GLU A 345 -14.65 8.45 -7.81
CA GLU A 345 -14.32 9.81 -7.41
C GLU A 345 -12.84 9.90 -7.01
N ASP A 346 -12.16 10.99 -7.39
CA ASP A 346 -10.82 11.31 -6.91
C ASP A 346 -10.85 12.11 -5.58
N ALA A 347 -9.70 12.55 -5.12
CA ALA A 347 -9.57 13.30 -3.88
C ALA A 347 -9.98 14.79 -4.01
N HIS A 348 -10.42 15.22 -5.20
CA HIS A 348 -10.81 16.59 -5.53
C HIS A 348 -12.26 16.70 -6.04
N GLY A 349 -13.05 15.63 -5.89
CA GLY A 349 -14.45 15.59 -6.33
C GLY A 349 -14.63 15.45 -7.84
N GLN A 350 -13.60 14.99 -8.57
CA GLN A 350 -13.73 14.67 -9.98
C GLN A 350 -14.14 13.21 -10.15
N HIS A 351 -15.02 12.94 -11.10
CA HIS A 351 -15.61 11.64 -11.32
C HIS A 351 -15.17 11.04 -12.66
N ILE A 352 -15.03 9.73 -12.68
CA ILE A 352 -14.88 8.92 -13.90
C ILE A 352 -15.82 7.73 -13.85
N THR A 353 -16.36 7.34 -15.01
CA THR A 353 -17.08 6.08 -15.15
C THR A 353 -16.11 4.96 -15.51
N GLY A 354 -15.89 4.02 -14.62
CA GLY A 354 -15.12 2.80 -14.87
C GLY A 354 -16.00 1.67 -15.39
N ARG A 355 -15.39 0.74 -16.13
CA ARG A 355 -16.07 -0.45 -16.67
C ARG A 355 -15.96 -1.68 -15.76
N HIS A 356 -15.09 -1.67 -14.78
CA HIS A 356 -14.80 -2.82 -13.94
C HIS A 356 -14.76 -2.43 -12.47
N ARG A 357 -15.19 -3.36 -11.62
CA ARG A 357 -15.07 -3.26 -10.16
C ARG A 357 -14.54 -4.58 -9.60
N PHE A 358 -13.54 -4.48 -8.74
CA PHE A 358 -13.05 -5.63 -7.98
C PHE A 358 -13.96 -5.90 -6.79
N VAL A 359 -14.62 -7.06 -6.77
CA VAL A 359 -15.49 -7.47 -5.67
C VAL A 359 -14.88 -8.67 -4.97
N PRO A 360 -14.38 -8.53 -3.74
CA PRO A 360 -13.79 -9.62 -3.00
C PRO A 360 -14.79 -10.75 -2.74
N THR A 361 -14.37 -12.00 -2.89
CA THR A 361 -15.21 -13.17 -2.64
C THR A 361 -14.62 -14.13 -1.61
N LEU A 362 -13.28 -14.16 -1.51
CA LEU A 362 -12.55 -15.01 -0.57
C LEU A 362 -11.20 -14.39 -0.25
N THR A 363 -10.80 -14.47 1.01
CA THR A 363 -9.45 -14.14 1.47
C THR A 363 -8.88 -15.30 2.26
N LEU A 364 -7.74 -15.84 1.80
CA LEU A 364 -6.93 -16.76 2.60
C LEU A 364 -5.74 -16.00 3.17
N ARG A 365 -5.43 -16.26 4.45
CA ARG A 365 -4.25 -15.75 5.13
C ARG A 365 -3.45 -16.91 5.70
N ALA A 366 -2.22 -17.06 5.27
CA ALA A 366 -1.35 -18.18 5.64
C ALA A 366 -2.07 -19.55 5.50
N GLY A 367 -2.82 -19.73 4.42
CA GLY A 367 -3.52 -20.96 4.10
C GLY A 367 -4.89 -21.15 4.76
N GLU A 368 -5.23 -20.34 5.72
CA GLU A 368 -6.55 -20.39 6.38
C GLU A 368 -7.56 -19.48 5.68
N ILE A 369 -8.82 -19.93 5.57
CA ILE A 369 -9.92 -19.10 5.12
C ILE A 369 -10.17 -18.04 6.20
N TRP A 370 -9.74 -16.82 5.93
CA TRP A 370 -9.91 -15.71 6.87
C TRP A 370 -11.26 -15.02 6.69
N TRP A 371 -11.72 -14.94 5.45
CA TRP A 371 -13.02 -14.38 5.11
C TRP A 371 -13.56 -14.99 3.82
N ARG A 372 -14.87 -15.15 3.79
CA ARG A 372 -15.62 -15.54 2.61
C ARG A 372 -16.89 -14.69 2.51
N ARG A 373 -17.17 -14.19 1.31
CA ARG A 373 -18.40 -13.44 1.07
C ARG A 373 -19.61 -14.31 1.44
N PRO A 374 -20.54 -13.82 2.28
CA PRO A 374 -21.78 -14.53 2.54
C PRO A 374 -22.54 -14.81 1.24
N ALA A 375 -23.17 -15.98 1.13
CA ALA A 375 -24.11 -16.22 0.06
C ALA A 375 -25.21 -15.14 0.10
N ALA A 376 -25.64 -14.68 -1.07
CA ALA A 376 -26.83 -13.82 -1.13
C ALA A 376 -27.96 -14.53 -0.42
N ALA A 377 -28.66 -13.85 0.48
CA ALA A 377 -29.89 -14.38 1.05
C ALA A 377 -30.84 -14.65 -0.10
N ALA A 378 -31.33 -15.91 -0.19
CA ALA A 378 -32.25 -16.33 -1.22
C ALA A 378 -33.61 -15.65 -1.08
#